data_7d6fd41828abdd1d9e4772434a3cfb2c
#
_entry.id   7d6fd41828abdd1d9e4772434a3cfb2c
#
_cell.length_a   1.000
_cell.length_b   1.000
_cell.length_c   1.000
_cell.angle_alpha   90.00
_cell.angle_beta   90.00
_cell.angle_gamma   90.00
#
_symmetry.space_group_name_H-M   'P 1'
#
loop_
_entity.id
_entity.type
_entity.pdbx_description
1 polymer ?
#
loop_
_entity_poly.entity_id
_entity_poly.type
_entity_poly.pdbx_seq_one_letter_code
_entity_poly.pdbx_strand_id
1 'polypeptide(L)'
;MTRERITAAVAVLAAVGMLRFGWLHFVSEPLNDFRRERIDPRYAPAKALLPSTGEIGYVSDQPVAIRPESVETTAVGTRLFEQAQYALAPLVLRYGDDRAPFVLANLANPANLAAIARERRLVVVAEPFPGTAVLRPR
;
A
#
# COMPACT_ATOMS: atom_id res chain seq x y z
N MET A 1 12.09 31.24 40.86
CA MET A 1 11.12 30.07 40.87
C MET A 1 11.65 29.08 41.91
N THR A 2 10.79 28.59 42.82
CA THR A 2 11.18 27.57 43.81
C THR A 2 11.29 26.22 43.11
N ARG A 3 12.19 25.36 43.59
CA ARG A 3 12.41 23.99 43.07
C ARG A 3 11.08 23.18 42.97
N GLU A 4 10.21 23.35 43.94
CA GLU A 4 8.87 22.71 43.98
C GLU A 4 7.97 23.12 42.81
N ARG A 5 7.99 24.41 42.42
CA ARG A 5 7.20 24.89 41.28
C ARG A 5 7.70 24.32 39.95
N ILE A 6 9.02 24.15 39.81
CA ILE A 6 9.61 23.51 38.64
C ILE A 6 9.21 22.03 38.57
N THR A 7 9.32 21.32 39.71
CA THR A 7 8.94 19.91 39.77
C THR A 7 7.45 19.71 39.46
N ALA A 8 6.59 20.55 40.02
CA ALA A 8 5.14 20.50 39.72
C ALA A 8 4.86 20.78 38.21
N ALA A 9 5.52 21.77 37.63
CA ALA A 9 5.35 22.07 36.19
C ALA A 9 5.78 20.90 35.29
N VAL A 10 6.91 20.26 35.62
CA VAL A 10 7.39 19.06 34.88
C VAL A 10 6.42 17.90 35.01
N ALA A 11 5.90 17.66 36.21
CA ALA A 11 4.92 16.59 36.45
C ALA A 11 3.63 16.82 35.67
N VAL A 12 3.13 18.05 35.62
CA VAL A 12 1.93 18.41 34.82
C VAL A 12 2.19 18.21 33.32
N LEU A 13 3.32 18.67 32.80
CA LEU A 13 3.68 18.48 31.40
C LEU A 13 3.80 17.00 31.01
N ALA A 14 4.41 16.19 31.90
CA ALA A 14 4.51 14.74 31.69
C ALA A 14 3.12 14.07 31.66
N ALA A 15 2.23 14.44 32.61
CA ALA A 15 0.86 13.92 32.65
C ALA A 15 0.06 14.31 31.40
N VAL A 16 0.15 15.55 30.92
CA VAL A 16 -0.49 16.01 29.67
C VAL A 16 0.08 15.26 28.47
N GLY A 17 1.41 15.07 28.43
CA GLY A 17 2.06 14.28 27.38
C GLY A 17 1.56 12.83 27.32
N MET A 18 1.46 12.16 28.47
CA MET A 18 0.93 10.79 28.56
C MET A 18 -0.53 10.70 28.15
N LEU A 19 -1.37 11.64 28.58
CA LEU A 19 -2.80 11.69 28.19
C LEU A 19 -2.95 11.91 26.69
N ARG A 20 -2.17 12.82 26.11
CA ARG A 20 -2.19 13.08 24.67
C ARG A 20 -1.70 11.86 23.88
N PHE A 21 -0.63 11.21 24.32
CA PHE A 21 -0.11 9.99 23.69
C PHE A 21 -1.15 8.87 23.75
N GLY A 22 -1.74 8.65 24.93
CA GLY A 22 -2.80 7.66 25.10
C GLY A 22 -4.00 7.95 24.22
N TRP A 23 -4.45 9.19 24.14
CA TRP A 23 -5.55 9.59 23.27
C TRP A 23 -5.22 9.33 21.78
N LEU A 24 -4.04 9.73 21.32
CA LEU A 24 -3.63 9.51 19.93
C LEU A 24 -3.59 8.02 19.59
N HIS A 25 -2.96 7.22 20.45
CA HIS A 25 -2.68 5.80 20.16
C HIS A 25 -3.91 4.90 20.35
N PHE A 26 -4.71 5.14 21.39
CA PHE A 26 -5.84 4.25 21.72
C PHE A 26 -7.20 4.75 21.18
N VAL A 27 -7.32 6.00 20.82
CA VAL A 27 -8.59 6.57 20.36
C VAL A 27 -8.48 7.10 18.91
N SER A 28 -7.52 7.96 18.64
CA SER A 28 -7.44 8.64 17.33
C SER A 28 -6.96 7.70 16.22
N GLU A 29 -5.95 6.87 16.47
CA GLU A 29 -5.45 5.92 15.46
C GLU A 29 -6.48 4.85 15.09
N PRO A 30 -7.12 4.13 16.04
CA PRO A 30 -8.16 3.18 15.70
C PRO A 30 -9.34 3.79 14.97
N LEU A 31 -9.80 5.00 15.37
CA LEU A 31 -10.88 5.68 14.67
C LEU A 31 -10.51 6.10 13.25
N ASN A 32 -9.24 6.43 12.99
CA ASN A 32 -8.75 6.72 11.66
C ASN A 32 -8.59 5.45 10.81
N ASP A 33 -8.28 4.30 11.43
CA ASP A 33 -8.21 3.03 10.71
C ASP A 33 -9.56 2.58 10.15
N PHE A 34 -10.67 2.90 10.81
CA PHE A 34 -12.00 2.64 10.23
C PHE A 34 -12.30 3.47 8.99
N ARG A 35 -11.59 4.57 8.76
CA ARG A 35 -11.70 5.42 7.56
C ARG A 35 -10.70 5.03 6.47
N ARG A 36 -9.71 4.18 6.78
CA ARG A 36 -8.79 3.67 5.77
C ARG A 36 -9.56 2.75 4.82
N GLU A 37 -9.37 2.97 3.55
CA GLU A 37 -9.85 2.07 2.50
C GLU A 37 -9.41 0.64 2.85
N ARG A 38 -10.36 -0.26 2.96
CA ARG A 38 -10.03 -1.66 3.28
C ARG A 38 -9.20 -2.22 2.13
N ILE A 39 -7.96 -2.54 2.42
CA ILE A 39 -7.00 -3.10 1.46
C ILE A 39 -7.46 -4.49 0.99
N ASP A 40 -7.99 -5.29 1.90
CA ASP A 40 -8.39 -6.67 1.63
C ASP A 40 -9.43 -6.85 0.51
N PRO A 41 -10.54 -6.10 0.43
CA PRO A 41 -11.52 -6.27 -0.64
C PRO A 41 -10.95 -6.07 -2.05
N ARG A 42 -9.93 -5.23 -2.19
CA ARG A 42 -9.27 -4.98 -3.46
C ARG A 42 -8.38 -6.13 -3.90
N TYR A 43 -7.64 -6.73 -2.98
CA TYR A 43 -6.60 -7.72 -3.30
C TYR A 43 -6.97 -9.16 -2.99
N ALA A 44 -7.89 -9.42 -2.07
CA ALA A 44 -8.29 -10.77 -1.70
C ALA A 44 -8.78 -11.61 -2.91
N PRO A 45 -9.59 -11.09 -3.83
CA PRO A 45 -9.97 -11.83 -5.02
C PRO A 45 -8.81 -12.13 -5.97
N ALA A 46 -7.84 -11.20 -6.08
CA ALA A 46 -6.63 -11.41 -6.88
C ALA A 46 -5.72 -12.48 -6.25
N LYS A 47 -5.61 -12.50 -4.92
CA LYS A 47 -4.82 -13.47 -4.16
C LYS A 47 -5.23 -14.92 -4.44
N ALA A 48 -6.52 -15.17 -4.66
CA ALA A 48 -7.04 -16.50 -4.98
C ALA A 48 -6.60 -17.01 -6.37
N LEU A 49 -6.17 -16.11 -7.26
CA LEU A 49 -5.73 -16.42 -8.63
C LEU A 49 -4.21 -16.50 -8.77
N LEU A 50 -3.48 -16.13 -7.73
CA LEU A 50 -2.03 -16.07 -7.69
C LEU A 50 -1.45 -17.29 -6.94
N PRO A 51 -0.17 -17.63 -7.13
CA PRO A 51 0.48 -18.64 -6.34
C PRO A 51 0.51 -18.27 -4.85
N SER A 52 0.61 -19.24 -3.97
CA SER A 52 0.61 -18.99 -2.53
C SER A 52 1.92 -18.36 -2.02
N THR A 53 3.03 -18.54 -2.74
CA THR A 53 4.36 -18.03 -2.41
C THR A 53 5.18 -17.78 -3.68
N GLY A 54 6.29 -17.06 -3.54
CA GLY A 54 7.22 -16.81 -4.64
C GLY A 54 7.22 -15.36 -5.10
N GLU A 55 7.71 -15.14 -6.31
CA GLU A 55 7.82 -13.83 -6.92
C GLU A 55 6.80 -13.68 -8.05
N ILE A 56 6.20 -12.51 -8.16
CA ILE A 56 5.31 -12.12 -9.26
C ILE A 56 5.69 -10.73 -9.76
N GLY A 57 5.43 -10.47 -11.03
CA GLY A 57 5.59 -9.13 -11.60
C GLY A 57 4.54 -8.15 -11.06
N TYR A 58 4.87 -6.89 -11.10
CA TYR A 58 3.96 -5.80 -10.75
C TYR A 58 4.06 -4.67 -11.77
N VAL A 59 2.92 -4.25 -12.27
CA VAL A 59 2.80 -3.13 -13.20
C VAL A 59 1.76 -2.12 -12.71
N SER A 60 2.02 -0.84 -12.94
CA SER A 60 1.17 0.27 -12.53
C SER A 60 1.16 1.34 -13.61
N ASP A 61 0.10 2.14 -13.65
CA ASP A 61 0.01 3.36 -14.45
C ASP A 61 0.59 4.59 -13.73
N GLN A 62 1.06 4.39 -12.50
CA GLN A 62 1.71 5.41 -11.69
C GLN A 62 3.16 5.01 -11.40
N PRO A 63 4.09 5.95 -11.39
CA PRO A 63 5.46 5.67 -11.03
C PRO A 63 5.56 5.20 -9.57
N VAL A 64 6.40 4.19 -9.35
CA VAL A 64 6.71 3.66 -8.01
C VAL A 64 8.13 4.07 -7.65
N ALA A 65 8.29 4.82 -6.57
CA ALA A 65 9.61 5.12 -6.03
C ALA A 65 10.13 3.92 -5.22
N ILE A 66 11.13 3.25 -5.79
CA ILE A 66 11.85 2.17 -5.09
C ILE A 66 12.87 2.77 -4.09
N ARG A 67 13.21 4.05 -4.25
CA ARG A 67 14.11 4.79 -3.36
C ARG A 67 13.49 6.13 -2.96
N PRO A 68 13.62 6.57 -1.70
CA PRO A 68 12.90 7.72 -1.16
C PRO A 68 13.44 9.11 -1.60
N GLU A 69 14.15 9.20 -2.70
CA GLU A 69 14.84 10.44 -3.11
C GLU A 69 13.94 11.50 -3.79
N SER A 70 12.65 11.19 -4.06
CA SER A 70 11.72 12.17 -4.66
C SER A 70 10.31 12.00 -4.11
N VAL A 71 9.97 12.81 -3.12
CA VAL A 71 8.76 12.65 -2.28
C VAL A 71 7.45 13.07 -2.98
N GLU A 72 7.45 13.90 -4.00
CA GLU A 72 6.21 14.56 -4.44
C GLU A 72 5.44 13.89 -5.60
N THR A 73 6.10 13.21 -6.51
CA THR A 73 5.45 12.66 -7.72
C THR A 73 5.05 11.18 -7.63
N THR A 74 5.48 10.49 -6.61
CA THR A 74 5.39 9.02 -6.50
C THR A 74 4.42 8.52 -5.44
N ALA A 75 3.76 9.42 -4.72
CA ALA A 75 2.97 9.06 -3.54
C ALA A 75 1.85 8.04 -3.84
N VAL A 76 1.14 8.16 -4.96
CA VAL A 76 0.01 7.26 -5.30
C VAL A 76 0.51 5.89 -5.71
N GLY A 77 1.46 5.82 -6.64
CA GLY A 77 1.99 4.54 -7.15
C GLY A 77 2.73 3.76 -6.07
N THR A 78 3.55 4.43 -5.26
CA THR A 78 4.27 3.82 -4.14
C THR A 78 3.30 3.28 -3.10
N ARG A 79 2.27 4.05 -2.72
CA ARG A 79 1.23 3.58 -1.80
C ARG A 79 0.49 2.36 -2.31
N LEU A 80 0.09 2.36 -3.58
CA LEU A 80 -0.57 1.21 -4.21
C LEU A 80 0.33 -0.03 -4.23
N PHE A 81 1.62 0.14 -4.48
CA PHE A 81 2.60 -0.94 -4.44
C PHE A 81 2.76 -1.51 -3.04
N GLU A 82 2.95 -0.66 -2.03
CA GLU A 82 3.08 -1.07 -0.63
C GLU A 82 1.82 -1.78 -0.11
N GLN A 83 0.64 -1.26 -0.43
CA GLN A 83 -0.63 -1.91 -0.10
C GLN A 83 -0.75 -3.29 -0.73
N ALA A 84 -0.40 -3.42 -2.02
CA ALA A 84 -0.42 -4.70 -2.72
C ALA A 84 0.61 -5.68 -2.13
N GLN A 85 1.83 -5.21 -1.83
CA GLN A 85 2.88 -6.04 -1.21
C GLN A 85 2.44 -6.56 0.16
N TYR A 86 1.79 -5.72 0.97
CA TYR A 86 1.27 -6.12 2.28
C TYR A 86 0.12 -7.13 2.15
N ALA A 87 -0.88 -6.83 1.30
CA ALA A 87 -2.07 -7.67 1.17
C ALA A 87 -1.79 -9.05 0.56
N LEU A 88 -0.80 -9.11 -0.33
CA LEU A 88 -0.44 -10.34 -1.05
C LEU A 88 0.69 -11.15 -0.38
N ALA A 89 1.20 -10.70 0.75
CA ALA A 89 2.20 -11.46 1.48
C ALA A 89 1.74 -12.94 1.66
N PRO A 90 2.64 -13.94 1.51
CA PRO A 90 4.10 -13.85 1.41
C PRO A 90 4.67 -13.73 -0.03
N LEU A 91 3.85 -13.38 -1.02
CA LEU A 91 4.35 -13.09 -2.38
C LEU A 91 5.27 -11.88 -2.37
N VAL A 92 6.30 -11.90 -3.21
CA VAL A 92 7.20 -10.77 -3.44
C VAL A 92 6.86 -10.12 -4.78
N LEU A 93 6.52 -8.84 -4.75
CA LEU A 93 6.21 -8.08 -5.95
C LEU A 93 7.49 -7.49 -6.56
N ARG A 94 7.71 -7.75 -7.86
CA ARG A 94 8.82 -7.18 -8.64
C ARG A 94 8.29 -6.08 -9.56
N TYR A 95 8.54 -4.84 -9.20
CA TYR A 95 8.10 -3.69 -10.00
C TYR A 95 8.76 -3.69 -11.39
N GLY A 96 7.94 -3.60 -12.43
CA GLY A 96 8.39 -3.56 -13.83
C GLY A 96 8.78 -4.91 -14.42
N ASP A 97 8.67 -6.02 -13.67
CA ASP A 97 8.88 -7.36 -14.21
C ASP A 97 7.62 -7.85 -14.92
N ASP A 98 7.59 -7.66 -16.22
CA ASP A 98 6.52 -8.12 -17.12
C ASP A 98 6.76 -9.53 -17.70
N ARG A 99 7.87 -10.19 -17.32
CA ARG A 99 8.23 -11.56 -17.76
C ARG A 99 7.91 -12.64 -16.73
N ALA A 100 7.56 -12.25 -15.51
CA ALA A 100 7.16 -13.20 -14.49
C ALA A 100 5.94 -14.03 -14.95
N PRO A 101 5.82 -15.31 -14.53
CA PRO A 101 4.68 -16.18 -14.91
C PRO A 101 3.31 -15.58 -14.55
N PHE A 102 3.27 -14.77 -13.53
CA PHE A 102 2.12 -13.97 -13.12
C PHE A 102 2.55 -12.53 -12.93
N VAL A 103 1.72 -11.61 -13.36
CA VAL A 103 1.91 -10.17 -13.21
C VAL A 103 0.65 -9.58 -12.60
N LEU A 104 0.78 -8.84 -11.51
CA LEU A 104 -0.30 -8.04 -10.95
C LEU A 104 -0.29 -6.66 -11.60
N ALA A 105 -1.36 -6.31 -12.29
CA ALA A 105 -1.64 -4.92 -12.62
C ALA A 105 -2.39 -4.27 -11.46
N ASN A 106 -1.92 -3.11 -11.03
CA ASN A 106 -2.57 -2.32 -9.97
C ASN A 106 -2.55 -0.85 -10.37
N LEU A 107 -3.68 -0.43 -10.93
CA LEU A 107 -3.82 0.83 -11.63
C LEU A 107 -4.64 1.83 -10.82
N ALA A 108 -4.20 3.07 -10.82
CA ALA A 108 -4.98 4.18 -10.28
C ALA A 108 -6.18 4.50 -11.19
N ASN A 109 -6.01 4.34 -12.52
CA ASN A 109 -7.09 4.46 -13.49
C ASN A 109 -7.37 3.12 -14.18
N PRO A 110 -8.50 2.44 -13.88
CA PRO A 110 -8.85 1.15 -14.49
C PRO A 110 -8.89 1.18 -16.03
N ALA A 111 -9.23 2.31 -16.64
CA ALA A 111 -9.31 2.45 -18.10
C ALA A 111 -7.96 2.20 -18.80
N ASN A 112 -6.84 2.31 -18.09
CA ASN A 112 -5.50 2.10 -18.64
C ASN A 112 -5.14 0.62 -18.81
N LEU A 113 -5.93 -0.32 -18.26
CA LEU A 113 -5.60 -1.76 -18.25
C LEU A 113 -5.32 -2.33 -19.65
N ALA A 114 -6.21 -2.06 -20.60
CA ALA A 114 -6.08 -2.59 -21.97
C ALA A 114 -4.85 -2.03 -22.69
N ALA A 115 -4.52 -0.76 -22.47
CA ALA A 115 -3.37 -0.11 -23.07
C ALA A 115 -2.06 -0.70 -22.52
N ILE A 116 -1.95 -0.82 -21.21
CA ILE A 116 -0.78 -1.37 -20.51
C ILE A 116 -0.58 -2.84 -20.87
N ALA A 117 -1.63 -3.65 -20.88
CA ALA A 117 -1.54 -5.05 -21.26
C ALA A 117 -1.02 -5.21 -22.68
N ARG A 118 -1.48 -4.39 -23.63
CA ARG A 118 -1.02 -4.42 -25.02
C ARG A 118 0.44 -3.96 -25.15
N GLU A 119 0.80 -2.84 -24.53
CA GLU A 119 2.15 -2.27 -24.57
C GLU A 119 3.19 -3.26 -24.03
N ARG A 120 2.87 -3.92 -22.92
CA ARG A 120 3.77 -4.88 -22.26
C ARG A 120 3.63 -6.32 -22.74
N ARG A 121 2.82 -6.55 -23.80
CA ARG A 121 2.57 -7.90 -24.36
C ARG A 121 2.05 -8.90 -23.32
N LEU A 122 1.16 -8.44 -22.46
CA LEU A 122 0.52 -9.25 -21.43
C LEU A 122 -0.91 -9.60 -21.86
N VAL A 123 -1.43 -10.70 -21.32
CA VAL A 123 -2.83 -11.14 -21.46
C VAL A 123 -3.50 -11.01 -20.10
N VAL A 124 -4.66 -10.37 -20.07
CA VAL A 124 -5.50 -10.29 -18.88
C VAL A 124 -6.12 -11.66 -18.63
N VAL A 125 -5.81 -12.27 -17.49
CA VAL A 125 -6.42 -13.53 -17.04
C VAL A 125 -7.73 -13.23 -16.32
N ALA A 126 -7.73 -12.25 -15.43
CA ALA A 126 -8.90 -11.79 -14.71
C ALA A 126 -8.71 -10.36 -14.19
N GLU A 127 -9.78 -9.62 -14.08
CA GLU A 127 -9.84 -8.31 -13.39
C GLU A 127 -10.82 -8.44 -12.21
N PRO A 128 -10.37 -8.99 -11.06
CA PRO A 128 -11.25 -9.25 -9.93
C PRO A 128 -11.72 -7.99 -9.22
N PHE A 129 -11.06 -6.87 -9.45
CA PHE A 129 -11.45 -5.56 -8.94
C PHE A 129 -11.05 -4.49 -9.97
N PRO A 130 -11.85 -3.42 -10.18
CA PRO A 130 -11.51 -2.36 -11.12
C PRO A 130 -10.10 -1.81 -10.90
N GLY A 131 -9.26 -1.90 -11.94
CA GLY A 131 -7.85 -1.49 -11.87
C GLY A 131 -6.91 -2.47 -11.16
N THR A 132 -7.42 -3.62 -10.68
CA THR A 132 -6.56 -4.69 -10.14
C THR A 132 -6.78 -5.95 -10.96
N ALA A 133 -5.78 -6.35 -11.75
CA ALA A 133 -5.89 -7.48 -12.65
C ALA A 133 -4.71 -8.45 -12.54
N VAL A 134 -4.97 -9.72 -12.74
CA VAL A 134 -3.96 -10.76 -12.90
C VAL A 134 -3.69 -10.96 -14.38
N LEU A 135 -2.42 -10.87 -14.75
CA LEU A 135 -1.94 -10.93 -16.12
C LEU A 135 -0.91 -12.06 -16.26
N ARG A 136 -0.67 -12.46 -17.51
CA ARG A 136 0.42 -13.38 -17.89
C ARG A 136 1.11 -12.88 -19.14
N PRO A 137 2.39 -13.17 -19.35
CA PRO A 137 3.05 -12.96 -20.65
C PRO A 137 2.33 -13.72 -21.78
N ARG A 138 2.37 -13.15 -22.98
CA ARG A 138 1.87 -13.80 -24.19
C ARG A 138 2.78 -14.92 -24.62
#